data_a625ba8489bc89309cbc7e46f5b306af
#
_entry.id   a625ba8489bc89309cbc7e46f5b306af
#
_cell.length_a   1.000
_cell.length_b   1.000
_cell.length_c   1.000
_cell.angle_alpha   90.00
_cell.angle_beta   90.00
_cell.angle_gamma   90.00
#
_symmetry.space_group_name_H-M   'P 1'
#
loop_
_entity.id
_entity.type
_entity.pdbx_description
1 polymer ?
#
loop_
_entity_poly.entity_id
_entity_poly.type
_entity_poly.pdbx_seq_one_letter_code
_entity_poly.pdbx_strand_id
1 'polypeptide(L)'
;MNDFSISMALVDYIPVILFFFASSILMRDLYNQMTKAAFALFAAGSLNITIAGALKATWKLLYAAGVCNFEALDHMFFPVQSLGFLLAGAGMLMMLFKNPNKALAAVAPPIFSGTFVFVGLMVAGLGIMDAVLCILAVKLKKPWVIALLTLSFVCSLGMGYLSSQDFAEASMNWIAEGVNVVGQGTLLLSVVVLDKNGLSDLKIHRGEEV
;
A
#
# COMPACT_ATOMS: atom_id res chain seq x y z
N MET A 1 -21.77 3.09 -24.32
CA MET A 1 -20.36 3.11 -24.77
C MET A 1 -19.55 2.66 -23.58
N ASN A 2 -18.59 1.74 -23.76
CA ASN A 2 -17.77 1.29 -22.63
C ASN A 2 -16.90 2.46 -22.17
N ASP A 3 -17.04 2.86 -20.91
CA ASP A 3 -16.35 4.01 -20.33
C ASP A 3 -14.82 3.77 -20.14
N PHE A 4 -14.39 2.51 -20.30
CA PHE A 4 -12.99 2.10 -20.20
C PHE A 4 -12.47 1.58 -21.53
N SER A 5 -11.26 2.03 -21.92
CA SER A 5 -10.53 1.43 -23.03
C SER A 5 -9.68 0.24 -22.54
N ILE A 6 -9.42 -0.75 -23.40
CA ILE A 6 -8.52 -1.87 -23.08
C ILE A 6 -7.13 -1.36 -22.66
N SER A 7 -6.62 -0.30 -23.31
CA SER A 7 -5.33 0.29 -22.96
C SER A 7 -5.33 0.86 -21.53
N MET A 8 -6.39 1.51 -21.10
CA MET A 8 -6.54 2.02 -19.74
C MET A 8 -6.57 0.87 -18.73
N ALA A 9 -7.35 -0.18 -19.01
CA ALA A 9 -7.42 -1.36 -18.14
C ALA A 9 -6.07 -2.08 -18.00
N LEU A 10 -5.23 -2.07 -19.04
CA LEU A 10 -3.88 -2.62 -18.96
C LEU A 10 -2.94 -1.73 -18.13
N VAL A 11 -3.08 -0.41 -18.22
CA VAL A 11 -2.28 0.52 -17.40
C VAL A 11 -2.59 0.38 -15.91
N ASP A 12 -3.81 0.01 -15.53
CA ASP A 12 -4.20 -0.28 -14.14
C ASP A 12 -3.36 -1.38 -13.45
N TYR A 13 -2.75 -2.28 -14.22
CA TYR A 13 -1.84 -3.29 -13.65
C TYR A 13 -0.48 -2.71 -13.26
N ILE A 14 -0.05 -1.58 -13.82
CA ILE A 14 1.26 -1.01 -13.54
C ILE A 14 1.42 -0.68 -12.05
N PRO A 15 0.50 0.07 -11.39
CA PRO A 15 0.59 0.33 -9.96
C PRO A 15 0.62 -0.95 -9.11
N VAL A 16 -0.16 -1.97 -9.50
CA VAL A 16 -0.21 -3.26 -8.81
C VAL A 16 1.16 -3.96 -8.85
N ILE A 17 1.78 -3.98 -10.02
CA ILE A 17 3.11 -4.57 -10.23
C ILE A 17 4.17 -3.79 -9.44
N LEU A 18 4.13 -2.46 -9.46
CA LEU A 18 5.06 -1.61 -8.71
C LEU A 18 4.95 -1.87 -7.21
N PHE A 19 3.73 -1.93 -6.67
CA PHE A 19 3.50 -2.26 -5.26
C PHE A 19 3.95 -3.68 -4.92
N PHE A 20 3.67 -4.65 -5.78
CA PHE A 20 4.13 -6.03 -5.59
C PHE A 20 5.66 -6.12 -5.46
N PHE A 21 6.42 -5.44 -6.32
CA PHE A 21 7.87 -5.40 -6.21
C PHE A 21 8.34 -4.67 -4.96
N ALA A 22 7.75 -3.52 -4.61
CA ALA A 22 8.09 -2.79 -3.40
C ALA A 22 7.87 -3.66 -2.15
N SER A 23 6.70 -4.28 -2.03
CA SER A 23 6.38 -5.14 -0.89
C SER A 23 7.23 -6.40 -0.84
N SER A 24 7.60 -6.98 -1.99
CA SER A 24 8.48 -8.14 -2.06
C SER A 24 9.90 -7.84 -1.56
N ILE A 25 10.45 -6.67 -1.94
CA ILE A 25 11.75 -6.21 -1.42
C ILE A 25 11.65 -6.01 0.09
N LEU A 26 10.62 -5.32 0.58
CA LEU A 26 10.42 -5.10 2.01
C LEU A 26 10.25 -6.42 2.78
N MET A 27 9.50 -7.38 2.26
CA MET A 27 9.35 -8.70 2.87
C MET A 27 10.69 -9.41 3.00
N ARG A 28 11.52 -9.36 1.98
CA ARG A 28 12.88 -9.94 2.00
C ARG A 28 13.76 -9.26 3.04
N ASP A 29 13.82 -7.94 3.03
CA ASP A 29 14.79 -7.16 3.83
C ASP A 29 14.41 -7.11 5.31
N LEU A 30 13.10 -7.06 5.61
CA LEU A 30 12.61 -6.94 6.98
C LEU A 30 12.33 -8.30 7.65
N TYR A 31 12.45 -9.41 6.93
CA TYR A 31 12.16 -10.75 7.47
C TYR A 31 12.88 -11.04 8.79
N ASN A 32 14.17 -10.78 8.85
CA ASN A 32 14.99 -11.04 10.04
C ASN A 32 14.86 -9.98 11.14
N GLN A 33 14.16 -8.87 10.85
CA GLN A 33 13.98 -7.76 11.77
C GLN A 33 12.62 -7.77 12.44
N MET A 34 11.69 -8.57 11.91
CA MET A 34 10.33 -8.72 12.41
C MET A 34 10.18 -9.97 13.28
N THR A 35 9.30 -9.92 14.28
CA THR A 35 8.79 -11.14 14.89
C THR A 35 7.97 -11.91 13.86
N LYS A 36 7.83 -13.24 14.04
CA LYS A 36 7.03 -14.07 13.11
C LYS A 36 5.60 -13.55 12.94
N ALA A 37 4.99 -13.08 14.03
CA ALA A 37 3.64 -12.50 13.99
C ALA A 37 3.59 -11.18 13.22
N ALA A 38 4.55 -10.27 13.45
CA ALA A 38 4.65 -9.01 12.73
C ALA A 38 4.86 -9.24 11.23
N PHE A 39 5.75 -10.17 10.88
CA PHE A 39 6.00 -10.53 9.49
C PHE A 39 4.76 -11.17 8.83
N ALA A 40 4.06 -12.05 9.52
CA ALA A 40 2.83 -12.67 8.99
C ALA A 40 1.75 -11.62 8.70
N LEU A 41 1.56 -10.65 9.59
CA LEU A 41 0.63 -9.52 9.36
C LEU A 41 1.05 -8.68 8.17
N PHE A 42 2.34 -8.31 8.09
CA PHE A 42 2.87 -7.51 6.98
C PHE A 42 2.73 -8.25 5.64
N ALA A 43 3.10 -9.52 5.58
CA ALA A 43 3.01 -10.32 4.37
C ALA A 43 1.55 -10.54 3.93
N ALA A 44 0.67 -10.92 4.86
CA ALA A 44 -0.76 -11.08 4.56
C ALA A 44 -1.40 -9.77 4.08
N GLY A 45 -1.06 -8.64 4.73
CA GLY A 45 -1.53 -7.32 4.32
C GLY A 45 -1.06 -6.94 2.92
N SER A 46 0.23 -7.11 2.62
CA SER A 46 0.81 -6.80 1.31
C SER A 46 0.21 -7.67 0.19
N LEU A 47 -0.03 -8.95 0.46
CA LEU A 47 -0.72 -9.84 -0.48
C LEU A 47 -2.16 -9.39 -0.73
N ASN A 48 -2.91 -9.03 0.32
CA ASN A 48 -4.28 -8.54 0.17
C ASN A 48 -4.35 -7.27 -0.68
N ILE A 49 -3.44 -6.31 -0.48
CA ILE A 49 -3.38 -5.09 -1.29
C ILE A 49 -3.12 -5.44 -2.76
N THR A 50 -2.14 -6.30 -3.02
CA THR A 50 -1.79 -6.73 -4.38
C THR A 50 -2.95 -7.45 -5.05
N ILE A 51 -3.59 -8.40 -4.36
CA ILE A 51 -4.74 -9.15 -4.88
C ILE A 51 -5.92 -8.21 -5.14
N ALA A 52 -6.24 -7.31 -4.22
CA ALA A 52 -7.33 -6.36 -4.40
C ALA A 52 -7.12 -5.49 -5.65
N GLY A 53 -5.92 -4.96 -5.85
CA GLY A 53 -5.57 -4.19 -7.04
C GLY A 53 -5.67 -5.02 -8.32
N ALA A 54 -5.17 -6.26 -8.31
CA ALA A 54 -5.23 -7.16 -9.45
C ALA A 54 -6.68 -7.54 -9.81
N LEU A 55 -7.53 -7.79 -8.83
CA LEU A 55 -8.95 -8.10 -9.05
C LEU A 55 -9.68 -6.92 -9.69
N LYS A 56 -9.45 -5.70 -9.22
CA LYS A 56 -10.04 -4.48 -9.80
C LYS A 56 -9.55 -4.25 -11.23
N ALA A 57 -8.25 -4.35 -11.49
CA ALA A 57 -7.69 -4.22 -12.83
C ALA A 57 -8.25 -5.30 -13.79
N THR A 58 -8.43 -6.53 -13.29
CA THR A 58 -9.04 -7.63 -14.05
C THR A 58 -10.48 -7.33 -14.38
N TRP A 59 -11.27 -6.82 -13.43
CA TRP A 59 -12.65 -6.41 -13.70
C TRP A 59 -12.72 -5.36 -14.81
N LYS A 60 -11.91 -4.28 -14.72
CA LYS A 60 -11.85 -3.25 -15.77
C LYS A 60 -11.49 -3.85 -17.14
N LEU A 61 -10.54 -4.79 -17.17
CA LEU A 61 -10.12 -5.42 -18.42
C LEU A 61 -11.25 -6.28 -19.04
N LEU A 62 -11.92 -7.11 -18.24
CA LEU A 62 -13.03 -7.94 -18.69
C LEU A 62 -14.19 -7.09 -19.20
N TYR A 63 -14.50 -5.99 -18.50
CA TYR A 63 -15.52 -5.04 -18.88
C TYR A 63 -15.16 -4.31 -20.19
N ALA A 64 -13.94 -3.78 -20.30
CA ALA A 64 -13.45 -3.08 -21.49
C ALA A 64 -13.39 -3.99 -22.73
N ALA A 65 -13.05 -5.27 -22.52
CA ALA A 65 -13.02 -6.27 -23.59
C ALA A 65 -14.42 -6.78 -24.00
N GLY A 66 -15.48 -6.36 -23.32
CA GLY A 66 -16.85 -6.81 -23.59
C GLY A 66 -17.11 -8.27 -23.25
N VAL A 67 -16.27 -8.90 -22.42
CA VAL A 67 -16.39 -10.31 -22.03
C VAL A 67 -17.49 -10.49 -20.98
N CYS A 68 -17.42 -9.74 -19.88
CA CYS A 68 -18.43 -9.75 -18.83
C CYS A 68 -18.29 -8.54 -17.91
N ASN A 69 -19.37 -8.18 -17.20
CA ASN A 69 -19.34 -7.23 -16.08
C ASN A 69 -19.47 -7.99 -14.77
N PHE A 70 -18.35 -8.40 -14.19
CA PHE A 70 -18.34 -9.12 -12.92
C PHE A 70 -18.08 -8.14 -11.77
N GLU A 71 -19.08 -7.35 -11.42
CA GLU A 71 -19.03 -6.26 -10.42
C GLU A 71 -18.53 -6.70 -9.04
N ALA A 72 -18.65 -7.98 -8.69
CA ALA A 72 -18.13 -8.49 -7.43
C ALA A 72 -16.62 -8.25 -7.27
N LEU A 73 -15.84 -8.26 -8.37
CA LEU A 73 -14.39 -7.98 -8.33
C LEU A 73 -14.10 -6.52 -7.99
N ASP A 74 -14.95 -5.59 -8.47
CA ASP A 74 -14.85 -4.17 -8.11
C ASP A 74 -15.29 -3.93 -6.67
N HIS A 75 -16.42 -4.48 -6.26
CA HIS A 75 -16.94 -4.31 -4.90
C HIS A 75 -16.02 -4.88 -3.80
N MET A 76 -15.26 -5.93 -4.09
CA MET A 76 -14.28 -6.50 -3.16
C MET A 76 -13.04 -5.62 -2.97
N PHE A 77 -12.77 -4.68 -3.88
CA PHE A 77 -11.55 -3.88 -3.86
C PHE A 77 -11.34 -3.13 -2.53
N PHE A 78 -12.28 -2.26 -2.16
CA PHE A 78 -12.14 -1.45 -0.94
C PHE A 78 -12.06 -2.27 0.35
N PRO A 79 -12.93 -3.25 0.62
CA PRO A 79 -12.83 -4.06 1.83
C PRO A 79 -11.51 -4.80 1.95
N VAL A 80 -11.07 -5.46 0.88
CA VAL A 80 -9.85 -6.29 0.89
C VAL A 80 -8.61 -5.40 0.99
N GLN A 81 -8.55 -4.30 0.23
CA GLN A 81 -7.43 -3.38 0.23
C GLN A 81 -7.29 -2.66 1.58
N SER A 82 -8.39 -2.20 2.17
CA SER A 82 -8.38 -1.49 3.46
C SER A 82 -7.87 -2.39 4.59
N LEU A 83 -8.36 -3.63 4.64
CA LEU A 83 -7.85 -4.63 5.57
C LEU A 83 -6.37 -4.92 5.30
N GLY A 84 -5.98 -5.00 4.04
CA GLY A 84 -4.59 -5.19 3.63
C GLY A 84 -3.67 -4.11 4.18
N PHE A 85 -3.99 -2.83 4.00
CA PHE A 85 -3.20 -1.72 4.53
C PHE A 85 -3.15 -1.72 6.05
N LEU A 86 -4.25 -2.01 6.73
CA LEU A 86 -4.27 -2.09 8.18
C LEU A 86 -3.35 -3.20 8.70
N LEU A 87 -3.42 -4.40 8.13
CA LEU A 87 -2.56 -5.52 8.50
C LEU A 87 -1.08 -5.23 8.22
N ALA A 88 -0.76 -4.69 7.04
CA ALA A 88 0.60 -4.35 6.67
C ALA A 88 1.16 -3.25 7.58
N GLY A 89 0.40 -2.19 7.84
CA GLY A 89 0.76 -1.13 8.78
C GLY A 89 0.99 -1.65 10.20
N ALA A 90 0.07 -2.51 10.70
CA ALA A 90 0.22 -3.14 12.01
C ALA A 90 1.50 -3.97 12.10
N GLY A 91 1.79 -4.80 11.08
CA GLY A 91 3.01 -5.61 11.02
C GLY A 91 4.27 -4.75 11.08
N MET A 92 4.32 -3.67 10.30
CA MET A 92 5.44 -2.73 10.29
C MET A 92 5.58 -1.97 11.62
N LEU A 93 4.46 -1.53 12.21
CA LEU A 93 4.45 -0.84 13.49
C LEU A 93 4.97 -1.76 14.61
N MET A 94 4.53 -3.01 14.64
CA MET A 94 5.00 -4.00 15.63
C MET A 94 6.51 -4.20 15.60
N MET A 95 7.16 -4.03 14.44
CA MET A 95 8.61 -4.11 14.31
C MET A 95 9.35 -3.03 15.13
N LEU A 96 8.73 -1.87 15.35
CA LEU A 96 9.34 -0.77 16.11
C LEU A 96 9.24 -0.95 17.63
N PHE A 97 8.38 -1.84 18.13
CA PHE A 97 8.14 -2.02 19.56
C PHE A 97 8.77 -3.32 20.06
N LYS A 98 9.48 -3.23 21.19
CA LYS A 98 9.97 -4.42 21.92
C LYS A 98 8.81 -5.27 22.48
N ASN A 99 7.64 -4.66 22.73
CA ASN A 99 6.45 -5.33 23.26
C ASN A 99 5.30 -5.25 22.23
N PRO A 100 5.06 -6.32 21.44
CA PRO A 100 4.08 -6.33 20.35
C PRO A 100 2.63 -6.09 20.82
N ASN A 101 2.29 -6.43 22.06
CA ASN A 101 0.93 -6.27 22.58
C ASN A 101 0.51 -4.79 22.69
N LYS A 102 1.47 -3.87 22.93
CA LYS A 102 1.19 -2.42 22.95
C LYS A 102 0.93 -1.87 21.54
N ALA A 103 1.62 -2.39 20.53
CA ALA A 103 1.41 -1.99 19.15
C ALA A 103 0.04 -2.44 18.63
N LEU A 104 -0.40 -3.64 18.98
CA LEU A 104 -1.71 -4.17 18.57
C LEU A 104 -2.88 -3.35 19.16
N ALA A 105 -2.74 -2.92 20.42
CA ALA A 105 -3.73 -2.07 21.07
C ALA A 105 -3.88 -0.68 20.41
N ALA A 106 -2.78 -0.15 19.83
CA ALA A 106 -2.79 1.13 19.12
C ALA A 106 -3.45 1.05 17.74
N VAL A 107 -3.59 -0.14 17.17
CA VAL A 107 -4.13 -0.38 15.80
C VAL A 107 -5.54 -0.98 15.86
N ALA A 108 -6.12 -1.17 17.06
CA ALA A 108 -7.49 -1.70 17.18
C ALA A 108 -8.49 -0.76 16.46
N PRO A 109 -9.20 -1.25 15.43
CA PRO A 109 -10.08 -0.40 14.64
C PRO A 109 -11.29 0.05 15.47
N PRO A 110 -11.70 1.31 15.35
CA PRO A 110 -13.00 1.73 15.88
C PRO A 110 -14.12 0.98 15.14
N ILE A 111 -15.15 0.59 15.87
CA ILE A 111 -16.33 -0.07 15.28
C ILE A 111 -17.21 0.99 14.62
N PHE A 112 -17.02 1.21 13.32
CA PHE A 112 -17.86 2.08 12.52
C PHE A 112 -18.42 1.33 11.31
N SER A 113 -19.59 1.71 10.83
CA SER A 113 -20.23 1.15 9.63
C SER A 113 -20.24 2.17 8.50
N GLY A 114 -19.95 1.72 7.26
CA GLY A 114 -20.03 2.52 6.04
C GLY A 114 -18.72 2.62 5.24
N THR A 115 -18.79 3.14 4.02
CA THR A 115 -17.65 3.27 3.09
C THR A 115 -16.51 4.12 3.66
N PHE A 116 -16.81 5.15 4.43
CA PHE A 116 -15.82 6.02 5.08
C PHE A 116 -14.90 5.26 6.06
N VAL A 117 -15.39 4.15 6.64
CA VAL A 117 -14.57 3.31 7.50
C VAL A 117 -13.44 2.65 6.73
N PHE A 118 -13.75 2.11 5.56
CA PHE A 118 -12.73 1.47 4.72
C PHE A 118 -11.67 2.48 4.27
N VAL A 119 -12.08 3.69 3.89
CA VAL A 119 -11.15 4.77 3.55
C VAL A 119 -10.30 5.16 4.77
N GLY A 120 -10.91 5.31 5.95
CA GLY A 120 -10.20 5.64 7.18
C GLY A 120 -9.17 4.57 7.57
N LEU A 121 -9.54 3.28 7.47
CA LEU A 121 -8.62 2.15 7.73
C LEU A 121 -7.46 2.11 6.73
N MET A 122 -7.76 2.36 5.46
CA MET A 122 -6.76 2.42 4.41
C MET A 122 -5.75 3.55 4.65
N VAL A 123 -6.23 4.76 4.93
CA VAL A 123 -5.38 5.93 5.21
C VAL A 123 -4.56 5.72 6.48
N ALA A 124 -5.15 5.17 7.54
CA ALA A 124 -4.42 4.86 8.78
C ALA A 124 -3.33 3.81 8.55
N GLY A 125 -3.65 2.71 7.89
CA GLY A 125 -2.69 1.64 7.60
C GLY A 125 -1.55 2.11 6.69
N LEU A 126 -1.87 2.82 5.60
CA LEU A 126 -0.90 3.40 4.70
C LEU A 126 -0.02 4.44 5.41
N GLY A 127 -0.63 5.33 6.20
CA GLY A 127 0.11 6.35 6.97
C GLY A 127 1.08 5.73 7.98
N ILE A 128 0.69 4.62 8.63
CA ILE A 128 1.59 3.87 9.52
C ILE A 128 2.75 3.26 8.72
N MET A 129 2.49 2.64 7.57
CA MET A 129 3.56 2.08 6.72
C MET A 129 4.55 3.17 6.30
N ASP A 130 4.07 4.30 5.79
CA ASP A 130 4.92 5.41 5.38
C ASP A 130 5.69 6.02 6.54
N ALA A 131 5.07 6.19 7.71
CA ALA A 131 5.75 6.68 8.91
C ALA A 131 6.91 5.75 9.33
N VAL A 132 6.68 4.44 9.31
CA VAL A 132 7.73 3.46 9.60
C VAL A 132 8.85 3.53 8.57
N LEU A 133 8.54 3.61 7.27
CA LEU A 133 9.54 3.77 6.21
C LEU A 133 10.34 5.08 6.36
N CYS A 134 9.69 6.18 6.75
CA CYS A 134 10.39 7.43 7.08
C CYS A 134 11.37 7.27 8.24
N ILE A 135 10.98 6.57 9.30
CA ILE A 135 11.87 6.26 10.43
C ILE A 135 13.09 5.44 9.95
N LEU A 136 12.86 4.43 9.11
CA LEU A 136 13.94 3.62 8.53
C LEU A 136 14.87 4.46 7.64
N ALA A 137 14.31 5.38 6.83
CA ALA A 137 15.08 6.29 6.01
C ALA A 137 16.02 7.19 6.84
N VAL A 138 15.52 7.71 7.96
CA VAL A 138 16.35 8.50 8.91
C VAL A 138 17.43 7.64 9.52
N LYS A 139 17.12 6.41 9.97
CA LYS A 139 18.11 5.49 10.55
C LYS A 139 19.21 5.11 9.55
N LEU A 140 18.87 4.98 8.27
CA LEU A 140 19.81 4.71 7.17
C LEU A 140 20.55 5.97 6.68
N LYS A 141 20.34 7.12 7.33
CA LYS A 141 20.94 8.42 6.95
C LYS A 141 20.58 8.85 5.52
N LYS A 142 19.35 8.54 5.08
CA LYS A 142 18.80 8.91 3.77
C LYS A 142 17.52 9.74 3.92
N PRO A 143 17.55 10.89 4.62
CA PRO A 143 16.33 11.66 4.93
C PRO A 143 15.63 12.19 3.67
N TRP A 144 16.31 12.37 2.54
CA TRP A 144 15.69 12.80 1.29
C TRP A 144 14.65 11.81 0.75
N VAL A 145 14.74 10.52 1.13
CA VAL A 145 13.73 9.50 0.77
C VAL A 145 12.36 9.84 1.37
N ILE A 146 12.31 10.60 2.47
CA ILE A 146 11.07 11.08 3.07
C ILE A 146 10.25 11.88 2.05
N ALA A 147 10.89 12.69 1.20
CA ALA A 147 10.18 13.43 0.18
C ALA A 147 9.48 12.52 -0.84
N LEU A 148 10.11 11.42 -1.23
CA LEU A 148 9.49 10.42 -2.12
C LEU A 148 8.32 9.69 -1.45
N LEU A 149 8.49 9.30 -0.18
CA LEU A 149 7.43 8.66 0.61
C LEU A 149 6.24 9.62 0.81
N THR A 150 6.53 10.88 1.14
CA THR A 150 5.47 11.91 1.25
C THR A 150 4.73 12.08 -0.08
N LEU A 151 5.44 12.09 -1.20
CA LEU A 151 4.80 12.17 -2.53
C LEU A 151 3.93 10.94 -2.79
N SER A 152 4.43 9.74 -2.47
CA SER A 152 3.66 8.49 -2.57
C SER A 152 2.36 8.57 -1.74
N PHE A 153 2.47 9.02 -0.49
CA PHE A 153 1.33 9.17 0.42
C PHE A 153 0.30 10.18 -0.12
N VAL A 154 0.76 11.35 -0.57
CA VAL A 154 -0.11 12.39 -1.14
C VAL A 154 -0.82 11.89 -2.40
N CYS A 155 -0.11 11.17 -3.28
CA CYS A 155 -0.73 10.55 -4.46
C CYS A 155 -1.79 9.52 -4.05
N SER A 156 -1.53 8.71 -3.03
CA SER A 156 -2.49 7.71 -2.52
C SER A 156 -3.74 8.36 -1.90
N LEU A 157 -3.58 9.47 -1.17
CA LEU A 157 -4.71 10.28 -0.70
C LEU A 157 -5.47 10.91 -1.87
N GLY A 158 -4.76 11.41 -2.87
CA GLY A 158 -5.33 11.95 -4.11
C GLY A 158 -6.19 10.92 -4.84
N MET A 159 -5.75 9.66 -4.87
CA MET A 159 -6.55 8.55 -5.42
C MET A 159 -7.85 8.33 -4.65
N GLY A 160 -7.83 8.44 -3.33
CA GLY A 160 -9.05 8.40 -2.50
C GLY A 160 -10.04 9.49 -2.86
N TYR A 161 -9.56 10.71 -3.08
CA TYR A 161 -10.38 11.83 -3.53
C TYR A 161 -10.89 11.63 -4.95
N LEU A 162 -10.02 11.27 -5.89
CA LEU A 162 -10.41 11.02 -7.29
C LEU A 162 -11.44 9.89 -7.38
N SER A 163 -11.34 8.84 -6.57
CA SER A 163 -12.31 7.74 -6.57
C SER A 163 -13.70 8.14 -6.04
N SER A 164 -13.83 9.29 -5.40
CA SER A 164 -15.12 9.85 -4.97
C SER A 164 -15.79 10.75 -6.03
N GLN A 165 -15.07 11.08 -7.10
CA GLN A 165 -15.60 11.85 -8.21
C GLN A 165 -16.31 10.95 -9.23
N ASP A 166 -17.20 11.53 -10.02
CA ASP A 166 -17.91 10.80 -11.08
C ASP A 166 -16.92 10.48 -12.23
N PHE A 167 -16.59 9.19 -12.39
CA PHE A 167 -15.68 8.71 -13.43
C PHE A 167 -16.33 8.57 -14.81
N ALA A 168 -17.45 9.26 -15.07
CA ALA A 168 -18.09 9.27 -16.38
C ALA A 168 -17.18 9.84 -17.50
N GLU A 169 -16.12 10.59 -17.13
CA GLU A 169 -15.18 11.14 -18.09
C GLU A 169 -13.89 10.30 -18.18
N ALA A 170 -13.57 9.84 -19.39
CA ALA A 170 -12.33 9.09 -19.65
C ALA A 170 -11.06 9.85 -19.25
N SER A 171 -11.06 11.19 -19.33
CA SER A 171 -9.94 12.05 -18.90
C SER A 171 -9.61 11.91 -17.43
N MET A 172 -10.62 11.85 -16.56
CA MET A 172 -10.43 11.71 -15.11
C MET A 172 -9.84 10.35 -14.74
N ASN A 173 -10.22 9.29 -15.45
CA ASN A 173 -9.64 7.96 -15.28
C ASN A 173 -8.13 7.96 -15.61
N TRP A 174 -7.72 8.61 -16.70
CA TRP A 174 -6.30 8.72 -17.06
C TRP A 174 -5.49 9.53 -16.04
N ILE A 175 -6.06 10.60 -15.51
CA ILE A 175 -5.43 11.38 -14.43
C ILE A 175 -5.26 10.51 -13.18
N ALA A 176 -6.31 9.79 -12.77
CA ALA A 176 -6.24 8.89 -11.62
C ALA A 176 -5.16 7.81 -11.80
N GLU A 177 -5.11 7.17 -12.97
CA GLU A 177 -4.07 6.18 -13.24
C GLU A 177 -2.65 6.79 -13.22
N GLY A 178 -2.47 7.98 -13.79
CA GLY A 178 -1.21 8.70 -13.75
C GLY A 178 -0.76 8.98 -12.30
N VAL A 179 -1.67 9.47 -11.47
CA VAL A 179 -1.41 9.72 -10.04
C VAL A 179 -1.04 8.42 -9.31
N ASN A 180 -1.74 7.33 -9.60
CA ASN A 180 -1.47 6.03 -8.98
C ASN A 180 -0.11 5.48 -9.39
N VAL A 181 0.24 5.54 -10.68
CA VAL A 181 1.56 5.12 -11.20
C VAL A 181 2.68 5.93 -10.55
N VAL A 182 2.54 7.25 -10.43
CA VAL A 182 3.52 8.10 -9.75
C VAL A 182 3.64 7.74 -8.27
N GLY A 183 2.51 7.55 -7.58
CA GLY A 183 2.49 7.17 -6.16
C GLY A 183 3.22 5.85 -5.90
N GLN A 184 2.85 4.79 -6.64
CA GLN A 184 3.47 3.47 -6.47
C GLN A 184 4.92 3.43 -7.00
N GLY A 185 5.22 4.22 -8.03
CA GLY A 185 6.59 4.36 -8.56
C GLY A 185 7.53 5.02 -7.56
N THR A 186 7.09 6.08 -6.88
CA THR A 186 7.88 6.74 -5.83
C THR A 186 8.02 5.88 -4.58
N LEU A 187 7.01 5.08 -4.22
CA LEU A 187 7.13 4.07 -3.18
C LEU A 187 8.21 3.03 -3.53
N LEU A 188 8.13 2.43 -4.71
CA LEU A 188 9.10 1.44 -5.15
C LEU A 188 10.52 2.03 -5.18
N LEU A 189 10.68 3.23 -5.71
CA LEU A 189 11.98 3.92 -5.74
C LEU A 189 12.52 4.13 -4.33
N SER A 190 11.68 4.55 -3.39
CA SER A 190 12.04 4.71 -1.97
C SER A 190 12.55 3.40 -1.38
N VAL A 191 11.81 2.31 -1.59
CA VAL A 191 12.17 0.97 -1.09
C VAL A 191 13.48 0.48 -1.71
N VAL A 192 13.68 0.63 -3.02
CA VAL A 192 14.93 0.26 -3.69
C VAL A 192 16.12 1.07 -3.17
N VAL A 193 15.92 2.34 -2.86
CA VAL A 193 16.99 3.16 -2.26
C VAL A 193 17.33 2.67 -0.85
N LEU A 194 16.33 2.34 -0.04
CA LEU A 194 16.54 1.81 1.32
C LEU A 194 17.25 0.45 1.27
N ASP A 195 16.82 -0.47 0.40
CA ASP A 195 17.45 -1.77 0.16
C ASP A 195 18.94 -1.62 -0.17
N LYS A 196 19.26 -0.80 -1.19
CA LYS A 196 20.66 -0.55 -1.60
C LYS A 196 21.52 0.12 -0.52
N ASN A 197 20.92 0.69 0.51
CA ASN A 197 21.63 1.33 1.61
C ASN A 197 21.60 0.51 2.90
N GLY A 198 21.36 -0.80 2.80
CA GLY A 198 21.51 -1.75 3.89
C GLY A 198 20.30 -1.86 4.80
N LEU A 199 19.10 -1.78 4.23
CA LEU A 199 17.85 -2.00 4.97
C LEU A 199 17.84 -3.39 5.64
N SER A 200 18.33 -4.42 4.95
CA SER A 200 18.42 -5.79 5.48
C SER A 200 19.33 -5.94 6.71
N ASP A 201 20.36 -5.09 6.81
CA ASP A 201 21.36 -5.13 7.87
C ASP A 201 21.08 -4.15 9.01
N LEU A 202 20.02 -3.37 8.90
CA LEU A 202 19.65 -2.35 9.86
C LEU A 202 19.15 -2.99 11.16
N LYS A 203 19.91 -2.87 12.25
CA LYS A 203 19.46 -3.30 13.59
C LYS A 203 18.51 -2.26 14.18
N ILE A 204 17.20 -2.56 14.18
CA ILE A 204 16.17 -1.62 14.65
C ILE A 204 16.25 -1.40 16.17
N HIS A 205 16.65 -2.43 16.93
CA HIS A 205 16.79 -2.39 18.38
C HIS A 205 18.26 -2.31 18.85
N ARG A 206 19.04 -1.41 18.25
CA ARG A 206 20.43 -1.22 18.67
C ARG A 206 20.48 -0.37 19.95
N GLY A 207 20.70 -1.02 21.07
CA GLY A 207 21.00 -0.36 22.35
C GLY A 207 20.27 -1.00 23.51
N GLU A 208 20.95 -1.96 24.10
CA GLU A 208 20.93 -2.42 25.51
C GLU A 208 21.35 -3.88 25.57
N GLU A 209 22.56 -4.15 25.09
CA GLU A 209 23.39 -5.18 25.70
C GLU A 209 24.25 -4.44 26.74
N VAL A 210 23.76 -4.31 27.97
CA VAL A 210 24.53 -4.13 29.18
C VAL A 210 23.94 -5.04 30.24
#